data_579c69546bcc3916ce9062a3c2f876ab
#
_entry.id   579c69546bcc3916ce9062a3c2f876ab
#
_cell.length_a   1.000
_cell.length_b   1.000
_cell.length_c   1.000
_cell.angle_alpha   90.00
_cell.angle_beta   90.00
_cell.angle_gamma   90.00
#
_symmetry.space_group_name_H-M   'P 1'
#
loop_
_entity.id
_entity.type
_entity.pdbx_description
1 polymer ?
#
loop_
_entity_poly.entity_id
_entity_poly.type
_entity_poly.pdbx_seq_one_letter_code
_entity_poly.pdbx_strand_id
1 'polypeptide(L)'
;MKSRTPTPSRVGPTQTFTPYPSLTPSITPFGGERTETPAPIGCVVPAGWQEYIIQRGDTLFALARRWGITVERLSEANCIDDRSNITSGLILYAPPGVNLSPPPTATSESGSVATGNYTAFDCGNPSATITDPRPGAILRGSFAVFGTATHPDFQFYRLQVSGGGTGDGEFVTLNVYNDPVTGGQLGAINTLAFTPGDYWIRLTVVDNTGNWLPQCTVRVRFGE
;
A
#
# COMPACT_ATOMS: atom_id res chain seq x y z
N MET A 1 -11.47 -75.56 -7.64
CA MET A 1 -10.46 -74.59 -7.20
C MET A 1 -9.57 -74.21 -8.40
N LYS A 2 -9.72 -73.04 -8.98
CA LYS A 2 -8.86 -72.58 -10.09
C LYS A 2 -7.94 -71.50 -9.56
N SER A 3 -6.65 -71.84 -9.54
CA SER A 3 -5.56 -70.95 -9.13
C SER A 3 -5.38 -69.83 -10.18
N ARG A 4 -5.38 -68.57 -9.76
CA ARG A 4 -5.05 -67.41 -10.61
C ARG A 4 -3.59 -67.02 -10.37
N THR A 5 -2.82 -67.08 -11.42
CA THR A 5 -1.42 -66.63 -11.48
C THR A 5 -1.38 -65.09 -11.52
N PRO A 6 -0.54 -64.41 -10.71
CA PRO A 6 -0.42 -62.96 -10.79
C PRO A 6 0.44 -62.54 -12.00
N THR A 7 -0.04 -61.53 -12.71
CA THR A 7 0.64 -60.89 -13.83
C THR A 7 1.81 -59.99 -13.30
N PRO A 8 2.98 -59.98 -13.94
CA PRO A 8 4.08 -59.17 -13.51
C PRO A 8 3.84 -57.68 -13.87
N SER A 9 4.04 -56.80 -12.89
CA SER A 9 4.02 -55.33 -13.05
C SER A 9 5.16 -54.86 -13.93
N ARG A 10 4.82 -54.06 -14.92
CA ARG A 10 5.76 -53.36 -15.82
C ARG A 10 6.48 -52.29 -15.06
N VAL A 11 7.82 -52.44 -14.89
CA VAL A 11 8.70 -51.41 -14.38
C VAL A 11 8.91 -50.35 -15.48
N GLY A 12 8.52 -49.13 -15.22
CA GLY A 12 8.75 -47.98 -16.10
C GLY A 12 10.22 -47.53 -16.06
N PRO A 13 10.70 -46.82 -17.09
CA PRO A 13 12.08 -46.43 -17.18
C PRO A 13 12.48 -45.40 -16.08
N THR A 14 13.58 -45.70 -15.37
CA THR A 14 14.21 -44.82 -14.41
C THR A 14 14.76 -43.59 -15.12
N GLN A 15 14.27 -42.42 -14.76
CA GLN A 15 14.83 -41.15 -15.27
C GLN A 15 16.16 -40.85 -14.57
N THR A 16 17.23 -40.84 -15.35
CA THR A 16 18.56 -40.46 -14.88
C THR A 16 18.66 -38.93 -14.91
N PHE A 17 18.73 -38.32 -13.73
CA PHE A 17 18.97 -36.89 -13.62
C PHE A 17 20.44 -36.60 -13.90
N THR A 18 20.72 -35.87 -14.99
CA THR A 18 22.03 -35.29 -15.26
C THR A 18 22.26 -34.11 -14.30
N PRO A 19 23.36 -34.08 -13.53
CA PRO A 19 23.65 -32.93 -12.69
C PRO A 19 23.99 -31.71 -13.54
N TYR A 20 23.29 -30.59 -13.26
CA TYR A 20 23.61 -29.30 -13.83
C TYR A 20 25.02 -28.86 -13.41
N PRO A 21 25.82 -28.24 -14.29
CA PRO A 21 27.11 -27.69 -13.90
C PRO A 21 26.93 -26.56 -12.89
N SER A 22 27.54 -26.71 -11.73
CA SER A 22 27.61 -25.68 -10.70
C SER A 22 28.50 -24.54 -11.21
N LEU A 23 27.90 -23.39 -11.50
CA LEU A 23 28.64 -22.16 -11.77
C LEU A 23 29.10 -21.59 -10.42
N THR A 24 30.36 -21.77 -10.10
CA THR A 24 31.01 -21.11 -8.96
C THR A 24 31.11 -19.61 -9.28
N PRO A 25 30.50 -18.71 -8.49
CA PRO A 25 30.69 -17.28 -8.71
C PRO A 25 32.11 -16.89 -8.31
N SER A 26 32.88 -16.40 -9.27
CA SER A 26 34.17 -15.75 -9.01
C SER A 26 33.91 -14.38 -8.41
N ILE A 27 34.25 -14.18 -7.16
CA ILE A 27 34.19 -12.89 -6.46
C ILE A 27 35.41 -12.06 -6.86
N THR A 28 35.19 -11.11 -7.76
CA THR A 28 36.14 -10.02 -7.99
C THR A 28 35.70 -8.85 -7.10
N PRO A 29 36.55 -8.31 -6.20
CA PRO A 29 36.17 -7.13 -5.42
C PRO A 29 36.35 -5.90 -6.30
N PHE A 30 35.26 -5.27 -6.69
CA PHE A 30 35.30 -3.97 -7.32
C PHE A 30 34.22 -3.01 -6.84
N GLY A 31 34.65 -1.78 -6.68
CA GLY A 31 33.98 -0.63 -6.07
C GLY A 31 32.59 -0.34 -6.59
N GLY A 32 31.81 0.17 -5.67
CA GLY A 32 30.66 1.05 -5.75
C GLY A 32 29.87 1.11 -7.05
N GLU A 33 29.26 0.02 -7.46
CA GLU A 33 28.24 0.04 -8.49
C GLU A 33 26.89 -0.07 -7.77
N ARG A 34 26.11 1.01 -7.91
CA ARG A 34 24.72 1.02 -7.44
C ARG A 34 24.03 -0.14 -8.12
N THR A 35 23.49 -1.06 -7.33
CA THR A 35 22.64 -2.14 -7.83
C THR A 35 21.38 -1.47 -8.40
N GLU A 36 21.38 -1.26 -9.71
CA GLU A 36 20.17 -0.90 -10.43
C GLU A 36 19.20 -2.06 -10.28
N THR A 37 18.16 -1.85 -9.49
CA THR A 37 17.02 -2.77 -9.47
C THR A 37 16.44 -2.76 -10.88
N PRO A 38 16.39 -3.90 -11.60
CA PRO A 38 15.94 -3.92 -12.99
C PRO A 38 14.51 -3.40 -13.05
N ALA A 39 14.28 -2.39 -13.88
CA ALA A 39 12.95 -1.95 -14.25
C ALA A 39 12.15 -3.15 -14.82
N PRO A 40 10.85 -3.26 -14.55
CA PRO A 40 10.03 -4.34 -15.10
C PRO A 40 10.17 -4.36 -16.62
N ILE A 41 10.38 -5.56 -17.17
CA ILE A 41 10.65 -5.79 -18.59
C ILE A 41 9.50 -5.21 -19.42
N GLY A 42 9.78 -4.13 -20.17
CA GLY A 42 8.81 -3.48 -21.05
C GLY A 42 8.41 -2.05 -20.67
N CYS A 43 8.81 -1.55 -19.50
CA CYS A 43 8.51 -0.18 -19.09
C CYS A 43 9.56 0.80 -19.61
N VAL A 44 9.15 1.76 -20.44
CA VAL A 44 10.01 2.85 -20.90
C VAL A 44 9.75 4.07 -20.04
N VAL A 45 10.60 4.28 -19.04
CA VAL A 45 10.57 5.51 -18.24
C VAL A 45 10.92 6.70 -19.15
N PRO A 46 10.11 7.78 -19.14
CA PRO A 46 10.40 8.95 -19.97
C PRO A 46 11.76 9.57 -19.59
N ALA A 47 12.50 10.04 -20.60
CA ALA A 47 13.81 10.63 -20.39
C ALA A 47 13.74 11.85 -19.43
N GLY A 48 14.70 11.92 -18.51
CA GLY A 48 14.79 13.01 -17.53
C GLY A 48 13.94 12.84 -16.27
N TRP A 49 13.18 11.75 -16.17
CA TRP A 49 12.48 11.43 -14.93
C TRP A 49 13.48 11.01 -13.84
N GLN A 50 13.16 11.30 -12.60
CA GLN A 50 14.04 11.15 -11.44
C GLN A 50 13.48 10.06 -10.51
N GLU A 51 14.37 9.30 -9.87
CA GLU A 51 13.99 8.27 -8.93
C GLU A 51 13.46 8.87 -7.62
N TYR A 52 12.31 8.39 -7.19
CA TYR A 52 11.69 8.69 -5.90
C TYR A 52 11.43 7.40 -5.16
N ILE A 53 11.92 7.28 -3.93
CA ILE A 53 11.61 6.14 -3.08
C ILE A 53 10.27 6.39 -2.41
N ILE A 54 9.27 5.54 -2.72
CA ILE A 54 7.94 5.63 -2.15
C ILE A 54 8.02 5.55 -0.64
N GLN A 55 7.50 6.58 0.03
CA GLN A 55 7.43 6.64 1.48
C GLN A 55 6.15 5.98 1.98
N ARG A 56 6.16 5.53 3.24
CA ARG A 56 4.95 4.99 3.86
C ARG A 56 3.87 6.07 3.93
N GLY A 57 2.72 5.78 3.33
CA GLY A 57 1.59 6.71 3.22
C GLY A 57 1.54 7.52 1.92
N ASP A 58 2.52 7.37 1.05
CA ASP A 58 2.39 7.89 -0.31
C ASP A 58 1.30 7.15 -1.07
N THR A 59 0.59 7.90 -1.89
CA THR A 59 -0.36 7.37 -2.87
C THR A 59 -0.05 7.94 -4.24
N LEU A 60 -0.32 7.21 -5.32
CA LEU A 60 -0.16 7.74 -6.68
C LEU A 60 -0.93 9.05 -6.87
N PHE A 61 -2.12 9.15 -6.27
CA PHE A 61 -2.94 10.37 -6.33
C PHE A 61 -2.22 11.56 -5.67
N ALA A 62 -1.71 11.39 -4.44
CA ALA A 62 -1.03 12.46 -3.71
C ALA A 62 0.26 12.89 -4.42
N LEU A 63 1.03 11.92 -4.92
CA LEU A 63 2.28 12.17 -5.65
C LEU A 63 2.01 12.87 -6.99
N ALA A 64 1.04 12.38 -7.78
CA ALA A 64 0.65 12.98 -9.06
C ALA A 64 0.23 14.45 -8.88
N ARG A 65 -0.65 14.72 -7.89
CA ARG A 65 -1.10 16.07 -7.58
C ARG A 65 0.05 16.97 -7.12
N ARG A 66 0.94 16.46 -6.26
CA ARG A 66 2.13 17.18 -5.79
C ARG A 66 3.07 17.55 -6.92
N TRP A 67 3.21 16.68 -7.92
CA TRP A 67 4.08 16.89 -9.07
C TRP A 67 3.38 17.56 -10.26
N GLY A 68 2.09 17.93 -10.10
CA GLY A 68 1.34 18.66 -11.12
C GLY A 68 1.02 17.87 -12.37
N ILE A 69 0.94 16.55 -12.26
CA ILE A 69 0.56 15.64 -13.34
C ILE A 69 -0.68 14.82 -12.98
N THR A 70 -1.27 14.11 -13.93
CA THR A 70 -2.39 13.21 -13.66
C THR A 70 -1.90 11.86 -13.13
N VAL A 71 -2.77 11.15 -12.39
CA VAL A 71 -2.49 9.79 -11.89
C VAL A 71 -2.25 8.83 -13.06
N GLU A 72 -2.99 9.00 -14.15
CA GLU A 72 -2.84 8.24 -15.39
C GLU A 72 -1.41 8.38 -15.93
N ARG A 73 -0.96 9.63 -16.06
CA ARG A 73 0.39 9.92 -16.56
C ARG A 73 1.49 9.34 -15.67
N LEU A 74 1.28 9.41 -14.34
CA LEU A 74 2.23 8.85 -13.38
C LEU A 74 2.26 7.32 -13.44
N SER A 75 1.09 6.66 -13.50
CA SER A 75 1.00 5.20 -13.59
C SER A 75 1.54 4.67 -14.92
N GLU A 76 1.21 5.31 -16.06
CA GLU A 76 1.73 4.93 -17.37
C GLU A 76 3.25 5.01 -17.43
N ALA A 77 3.84 6.11 -16.93
CA ALA A 77 5.30 6.30 -16.92
C ALA A 77 6.04 5.32 -16.02
N ASN A 78 5.34 4.71 -15.06
CA ASN A 78 5.88 3.73 -14.11
C ASN A 78 5.35 2.30 -14.35
N CYS A 79 4.55 2.07 -15.39
CA CYS A 79 3.92 0.79 -15.72
C CYS A 79 3.16 0.18 -14.54
N ILE A 80 2.39 1.00 -13.86
CA ILE A 80 1.58 0.59 -12.73
C ILE A 80 0.16 0.35 -13.25
N ASP A 81 -0.23 -0.91 -13.42
CA ASP A 81 -1.56 -1.31 -13.85
C ASP A 81 -2.59 -1.15 -12.73
N ASP A 82 -2.22 -1.52 -11.51
CA ASP A 82 -3.05 -1.34 -10.32
C ASP A 82 -2.64 -0.08 -9.55
N ARG A 83 -3.38 1.00 -9.76
CA ARG A 83 -3.16 2.32 -9.15
C ARG A 83 -3.36 2.34 -7.63
N SER A 84 -3.98 1.31 -7.08
CA SER A 84 -4.22 1.17 -5.64
C SER A 84 -3.05 0.53 -4.91
N ASN A 85 -2.11 -0.07 -5.63
CA ASN A 85 -1.07 -0.93 -5.05
C ASN A 85 0.34 -0.38 -5.32
N ILE A 86 0.70 0.70 -4.61
CA ILE A 86 2.10 1.13 -4.52
C ILE A 86 2.66 0.77 -3.15
N THR A 87 3.85 0.17 -3.14
CA THR A 87 4.51 -0.31 -1.92
C THR A 87 5.61 0.65 -1.49
N SER A 88 5.62 1.03 -0.20
CA SER A 88 6.70 1.84 0.36
C SER A 88 8.05 1.13 0.23
N GLY A 89 9.10 1.91 -0.08
CA GLY A 89 10.45 1.40 -0.32
C GLY A 89 10.75 1.04 -1.79
N LEU A 90 9.75 0.94 -2.67
CA LEU A 90 9.97 0.79 -4.10
C LEU A 90 10.31 2.13 -4.76
N ILE A 91 10.99 2.04 -5.90
CA ILE A 91 11.34 3.20 -6.72
C ILE A 91 10.14 3.53 -7.62
N LEU A 92 9.74 4.81 -7.59
CA LEU A 92 8.79 5.44 -8.49
C LEU A 92 9.52 6.54 -9.26
N TYR A 93 9.34 6.60 -10.56
CA TYR A 93 9.91 7.68 -11.36
C TYR A 93 8.99 8.89 -11.39
N ALA A 94 9.56 10.05 -11.07
CA ALA A 94 8.90 11.35 -10.98
C ALA A 94 9.31 12.27 -12.13
N PRO A 95 8.46 13.20 -12.58
CA PRO A 95 8.80 14.14 -13.65
C PRO A 95 10.04 14.98 -13.30
N PRO A 96 10.78 15.50 -14.29
CA PRO A 96 11.90 16.38 -14.03
C PRO A 96 11.46 17.70 -13.40
N GLY A 97 12.32 18.25 -12.51
CA GLY A 97 12.11 19.56 -11.89
C GLY A 97 11.10 19.59 -10.73
N VAL A 98 10.58 18.44 -10.30
CA VAL A 98 9.70 18.37 -9.14
C VAL A 98 10.49 18.19 -7.84
N ASN A 99 9.88 18.62 -6.71
CA ASN A 99 10.49 18.42 -5.40
C ASN A 99 10.28 16.96 -4.95
N LEU A 100 11.37 16.22 -4.82
CA LEU A 100 11.40 14.82 -4.38
C LEU A 100 11.52 14.66 -2.85
N SER A 101 11.70 15.76 -2.09
CA SER A 101 11.75 15.64 -0.63
C SER A 101 10.43 15.04 -0.13
N PRO A 102 10.46 14.08 0.79
CA PRO A 102 9.24 13.58 1.39
C PRO A 102 8.48 14.74 2.03
N PRO A 103 7.14 14.74 2.02
CA PRO A 103 6.38 15.73 2.75
C PRO A 103 6.85 15.72 4.21
N PRO A 104 6.95 16.88 4.86
CA PRO A 104 7.27 16.91 6.28
C PRO A 104 6.25 16.01 6.99
N THR A 105 6.74 15.03 7.73
CA THR A 105 5.88 14.23 8.61
C THR A 105 5.29 15.21 9.62
N ALA A 106 4.05 15.62 9.42
CA ALA A 106 3.38 16.46 10.38
C ALA A 106 3.25 15.64 11.66
N THR A 107 3.94 16.06 12.69
CA THR A 107 3.65 15.62 14.05
C THR A 107 2.17 15.90 14.26
N SER A 108 1.40 14.87 14.58
CA SER A 108 -0.02 15.02 14.91
C SER A 108 -0.12 16.02 16.07
N GLU A 109 -0.42 17.29 15.77
CA GLU A 109 -0.90 18.18 16.81
C GLU A 109 -2.29 17.70 17.22
N SER A 110 -2.29 16.71 18.09
CA SER A 110 -3.48 16.12 18.71
C SER A 110 -4.09 17.10 19.72
N GLY A 111 -4.44 18.30 19.29
CA GLY A 111 -4.89 19.35 20.21
C GLY A 111 -6.17 20.08 19.83
N SER A 112 -6.54 20.12 18.58
CA SER A 112 -7.76 20.82 18.16
C SER A 112 -8.83 19.84 17.71
N VAL A 113 -9.94 19.79 18.46
CA VAL A 113 -11.13 19.04 18.08
C VAL A 113 -12.11 20.01 17.43
N ALA A 114 -12.62 19.68 16.26
CA ALA A 114 -13.64 20.47 15.60
C ALA A 114 -14.94 20.45 16.44
N THR A 115 -15.62 21.59 16.53
CA THR A 115 -16.93 21.69 17.19
C THR A 115 -17.96 21.02 16.27
N GLY A 116 -18.55 19.90 16.72
CA GLY A 116 -19.57 19.15 15.96
C GLY A 116 -19.76 17.73 16.50
N ASN A 117 -20.77 17.04 15.98
CA ASN A 117 -21.01 15.62 16.30
C ASN A 117 -20.09 14.73 15.46
N TYR A 118 -18.87 14.56 15.91
CA TYR A 118 -17.92 13.63 15.29
C TYR A 118 -17.96 12.29 16.00
N THR A 119 -18.12 11.22 15.23
CA THR A 119 -18.30 9.87 15.76
C THR A 119 -17.33 8.90 15.09
N ALA A 120 -17.07 7.78 15.78
CA ALA A 120 -16.48 6.59 15.18
C ALA A 120 -17.60 5.55 15.02
N PHE A 121 -17.58 4.79 13.94
CA PHE A 121 -18.52 3.71 13.66
C PHE A 121 -17.79 2.39 13.51
N ASP A 122 -18.35 1.35 14.12
CA ASP A 122 -17.91 -0.05 14.02
C ASP A 122 -16.45 -0.30 14.46
N CYS A 123 -15.84 0.61 15.21
CA CYS A 123 -14.48 0.49 15.71
C CYS A 123 -14.34 -0.41 16.95
N GLY A 124 -15.35 -1.19 17.28
CA GLY A 124 -15.35 -2.12 18.43
C GLY A 124 -14.62 -3.43 18.18
N ASN A 125 -14.27 -3.75 16.94
CA ASN A 125 -13.52 -4.96 16.62
C ASN A 125 -12.02 -4.75 16.91
N PRO A 126 -11.41 -5.51 17.85
CA PRO A 126 -9.99 -5.33 18.20
C PRO A 126 -9.03 -5.60 17.05
N SER A 127 -9.46 -6.34 16.04
CA SER A 127 -8.66 -6.67 14.85
C SER A 127 -8.71 -5.62 13.75
N ALA A 128 -9.65 -4.65 13.83
CA ALA A 128 -9.80 -3.57 12.85
C ALA A 128 -10.16 -2.26 13.57
N THR A 129 -9.18 -1.55 14.11
CA THR A 129 -9.37 -0.31 14.88
C THR A 129 -8.52 0.83 14.35
N ILE A 130 -9.06 2.05 14.41
CA ILE A 130 -8.30 3.29 14.27
C ILE A 130 -8.26 3.93 15.66
N THR A 131 -7.06 4.14 16.20
CA THR A 131 -6.85 4.78 17.51
C THR A 131 -6.48 6.25 17.38
N ASP A 132 -5.84 6.63 16.29
CA ASP A 132 -5.54 8.00 15.89
C ASP A 132 -5.63 8.11 14.37
N PRO A 133 -6.30 9.12 13.80
CA PRO A 133 -6.93 10.27 14.45
C PRO A 133 -8.18 9.93 15.23
N ARG A 134 -8.45 10.70 16.29
CA ARG A 134 -9.71 10.62 17.03
C ARG A 134 -10.85 11.27 16.27
N PRO A 135 -12.11 10.89 16.52
CA PRO A 135 -13.26 11.56 15.96
C PRO A 135 -13.21 13.09 16.20
N GLY A 136 -13.41 13.87 15.15
CA GLY A 136 -13.36 15.33 15.20
C GLY A 136 -11.96 15.95 15.14
N ALA A 137 -10.91 15.15 15.00
CA ALA A 137 -9.55 15.70 14.83
C ALA A 137 -9.47 16.59 13.58
N ILE A 138 -8.81 17.74 13.72
CA ILE A 138 -8.48 18.61 12.59
C ILE A 138 -7.08 18.20 12.09
N LEU A 139 -7.01 17.74 10.87
CA LEU A 139 -5.83 17.18 10.26
C LEU A 139 -5.29 18.12 9.17
N ARG A 140 -3.98 18.37 9.20
CA ARG A 140 -3.30 19.26 8.23
C ARG A 140 -2.03 18.60 7.72
N GLY A 141 -1.75 18.80 6.44
CA GLY A 141 -0.57 18.24 5.80
C GLY A 141 -0.60 16.72 5.73
N SER A 142 0.54 16.08 5.93
CA SER A 142 0.63 14.61 6.01
C SER A 142 0.56 14.16 7.46
N PHE A 143 -0.37 13.27 7.80
CA PHE A 143 -0.49 12.72 9.14
C PHE A 143 -0.53 11.19 9.12
N ALA A 144 -0.03 10.58 10.19
CA ALA A 144 -0.01 9.14 10.35
C ALA A 144 -1.34 8.65 10.97
N VAL A 145 -1.89 7.57 10.44
CA VAL A 145 -3.03 6.85 10.99
C VAL A 145 -2.51 5.71 11.84
N PHE A 146 -2.94 5.61 13.09
CA PHE A 146 -2.55 4.53 14.00
C PHE A 146 -3.75 3.65 14.35
N GLY A 147 -3.45 2.38 14.64
CA GLY A 147 -4.48 1.42 15.04
C GLY A 147 -4.02 -0.02 14.93
N THR A 148 -4.99 -0.91 14.74
CA THR A 148 -4.76 -2.34 14.55
C THR A 148 -5.48 -2.80 13.27
N ALA A 149 -4.77 -3.55 12.45
CA ALA A 149 -5.28 -4.22 11.27
C ALA A 149 -4.66 -5.62 11.22
N THR A 150 -5.36 -6.60 11.76
CA THR A 150 -4.87 -7.98 11.88
C THR A 150 -6.01 -8.98 11.75
N HIS A 151 -5.70 -10.22 11.39
CA HIS A 151 -6.60 -11.36 11.36
C HIS A 151 -5.77 -12.64 11.38
N PRO A 152 -6.23 -13.77 11.96
CA PRO A 152 -5.52 -15.06 11.85
C PRO A 152 -5.23 -15.45 10.38
N ASP A 153 -6.20 -15.25 9.51
CA ASP A 153 -6.12 -15.53 8.07
C ASP A 153 -5.96 -14.23 7.26
N PHE A 154 -5.13 -13.30 7.75
CA PHE A 154 -4.94 -11.98 7.17
C PHE A 154 -4.44 -12.07 5.71
N GLN A 155 -5.05 -11.27 4.81
CA GLN A 155 -4.60 -11.08 3.45
C GLN A 155 -4.04 -9.66 3.24
N PHE A 156 -4.88 -8.64 3.48
CA PHE A 156 -4.48 -7.23 3.40
C PHE A 156 -5.41 -6.34 4.20
N TYR A 157 -5.01 -5.09 4.41
CA TYR A 157 -5.93 -4.04 4.79
C TYR A 157 -5.79 -2.83 3.88
N ARG A 158 -6.82 -1.98 3.87
CA ARG A 158 -6.83 -0.74 3.09
C ARG A 158 -7.35 0.42 3.92
N LEU A 159 -6.74 1.59 3.67
CA LEU A 159 -7.25 2.87 4.14
C LEU A 159 -8.01 3.55 3.03
N GLN A 160 -9.19 4.05 3.35
CA GLN A 160 -10.10 4.69 2.42
C GLN A 160 -10.58 6.02 2.99
N VAL A 161 -10.92 6.97 2.12
CA VAL A 161 -11.46 8.27 2.50
C VAL A 161 -12.74 8.56 1.71
N SER A 162 -13.73 9.18 2.36
CA SER A 162 -14.96 9.65 1.74
C SER A 162 -15.31 11.05 2.23
N GLY A 163 -15.83 11.92 1.39
CA GLY A 163 -16.24 13.30 1.69
C GLY A 163 -15.53 14.34 0.83
N GLY A 164 -15.90 15.62 0.97
CA GLY A 164 -15.17 16.78 0.43
C GLY A 164 -14.79 16.76 -1.05
N GLY A 165 -15.52 16.06 -1.91
CA GLY A 165 -15.21 15.98 -3.34
C GLY A 165 -14.88 14.57 -3.85
N THR A 166 -14.94 13.54 -2.99
CA THR A 166 -14.87 12.13 -3.43
C THR A 166 -16.21 11.61 -3.99
N GLY A 167 -17.25 12.46 -4.03
CA GLY A 167 -18.63 12.06 -4.29
C GLY A 167 -19.39 11.71 -3.00
N ASP A 168 -20.69 11.92 -2.98
CA ASP A 168 -21.52 11.67 -1.80
C ASP A 168 -21.56 10.19 -1.45
N GLY A 169 -20.90 9.80 -0.34
CA GLY A 169 -20.92 8.46 0.22
C GLY A 169 -19.94 7.46 -0.41
N GLU A 170 -19.17 7.85 -1.42
CA GLU A 170 -18.21 6.98 -2.06
C GLU A 170 -16.86 7.01 -1.34
N PHE A 171 -16.30 5.82 -1.05
CA PHE A 171 -14.99 5.68 -0.43
C PHE A 171 -13.92 5.41 -1.47
N VAL A 172 -12.95 6.32 -1.55
CA VAL A 172 -11.76 6.15 -2.38
C VAL A 172 -10.68 5.43 -1.59
N THR A 173 -10.15 4.35 -2.14
CA THR A 173 -9.01 3.64 -1.55
C THR A 173 -7.74 4.46 -1.77
N LEU A 174 -7.07 4.80 -0.67
CA LEU A 174 -5.82 5.55 -0.72
C LEU A 174 -4.63 4.61 -0.89
N ASN A 175 -4.62 3.52 -0.11
CA ASN A 175 -3.55 2.54 -0.18
C ASN A 175 -4.01 1.18 0.36
N VAL A 176 -3.32 0.11 -0.09
CA VAL A 176 -3.47 -1.27 0.35
C VAL A 176 -2.17 -1.72 0.98
N TYR A 177 -2.23 -2.43 2.10
CA TYR A 177 -1.08 -2.89 2.86
C TYR A 177 -1.21 -4.39 3.12
N ASN A 178 -0.16 -5.14 2.79
CA ASN A 178 -0.15 -6.61 2.87
C ASN A 178 0.45 -7.16 4.17
N ASP A 179 0.93 -6.30 5.05
CA ASP A 179 1.49 -6.69 6.35
C ASP A 179 0.52 -6.31 7.48
N PRO A 180 0.18 -7.25 8.38
CA PRO A 180 -0.69 -6.95 9.51
C PRO A 180 0.00 -6.00 10.50
N VAL A 181 -0.80 -5.16 11.17
CA VAL A 181 -0.32 -4.19 12.17
C VAL A 181 -1.12 -4.36 13.46
N THR A 182 -0.42 -4.44 14.59
CA THR A 182 -1.04 -4.47 15.92
C THR A 182 -0.57 -3.27 16.72
N GLY A 183 -1.49 -2.34 17.04
CA GLY A 183 -1.21 -1.15 17.84
C GLY A 183 -0.12 -0.23 17.26
N GLY A 184 -0.02 -0.15 15.93
CA GLY A 184 1.04 0.56 15.22
C GLY A 184 0.51 1.53 14.15
N GLN A 185 1.43 2.06 13.35
CA GLN A 185 1.08 2.92 12.23
C GLN A 185 0.49 2.09 11.10
N LEU A 186 -0.77 2.39 10.76
CA LEU A 186 -1.49 1.78 9.64
C LEU A 186 -1.12 2.41 8.28
N GLY A 187 -0.71 3.67 8.28
CA GLY A 187 -0.34 4.40 7.07
C GLY A 187 -0.27 5.89 7.32
N ALA A 188 -0.22 6.67 6.25
CA ALA A 188 -0.33 8.12 6.34
C ALA A 188 -1.27 8.67 5.25
N ILE A 189 -1.90 9.80 5.54
CA ILE A 189 -2.80 10.50 4.63
C ILE A 189 -2.28 11.93 4.44
N ASN A 190 -2.14 12.36 3.20
CA ASN A 190 -1.77 13.73 2.89
C ASN A 190 -3.04 14.54 2.61
N THR A 191 -3.45 15.40 3.57
CA THR A 191 -4.65 16.21 3.45
C THR A 191 -4.56 17.28 2.36
N LEU A 192 -3.35 17.67 1.95
CA LEU A 192 -3.14 18.64 0.86
C LEU A 192 -3.66 18.13 -0.50
N ALA A 193 -3.88 16.83 -0.63
CA ALA A 193 -4.50 16.22 -1.80
C ALA A 193 -6.02 16.41 -1.86
N PHE A 194 -6.63 16.95 -0.79
CA PHE A 194 -8.08 17.08 -0.65
C PHE A 194 -8.46 18.55 -0.38
N THR A 195 -9.70 18.91 -0.72
CA THR A 195 -10.26 20.22 -0.33
C THR A 195 -10.51 20.23 1.18
N PRO A 196 -10.30 21.36 1.87
CA PRO A 196 -10.67 21.47 3.28
C PRO A 196 -12.15 21.13 3.51
N GLY A 197 -12.44 20.37 4.55
CA GLY A 197 -13.80 19.89 4.83
C GLY A 197 -13.87 18.69 5.75
N ASP A 198 -15.08 18.16 5.92
CA ASP A 198 -15.33 16.97 6.72
C ASP A 198 -15.13 15.70 5.88
N TYR A 199 -14.43 14.73 6.44
CA TYR A 199 -14.08 13.47 5.81
C TYR A 199 -14.31 12.29 6.74
N TRP A 200 -14.52 11.13 6.14
CA TRP A 200 -14.52 9.84 6.80
C TRP A 200 -13.26 9.08 6.42
N ILE A 201 -12.52 8.60 7.41
CA ILE A 201 -11.40 7.67 7.22
C ILE A 201 -11.90 6.29 7.59
N ARG A 202 -11.75 5.31 6.70
CA ARG A 202 -12.19 3.94 6.90
C ARG A 202 -11.03 2.96 6.78
N LEU A 203 -10.92 2.09 7.77
CA LEU A 203 -10.07 0.90 7.75
C LEU A 203 -10.90 -0.31 7.39
N THR A 204 -10.48 -1.05 6.38
CA THR A 204 -11.05 -2.35 6.00
C THR A 204 -9.97 -3.40 6.05
N VAL A 205 -10.15 -4.45 6.85
CA VAL A 205 -9.27 -5.62 6.90
C VAL A 205 -9.94 -6.76 6.15
N VAL A 206 -9.18 -7.47 5.31
CA VAL A 206 -9.66 -8.55 4.45
C VAL A 206 -8.86 -9.81 4.76
N ASP A 207 -9.55 -10.93 4.89
CA ASP A 207 -8.96 -12.24 5.09
C ASP A 207 -8.61 -12.92 3.76
N ASN A 208 -7.90 -14.05 3.81
CA ASN A 208 -7.45 -14.81 2.64
C ASN A 208 -8.59 -15.48 1.85
N THR A 209 -9.84 -15.43 2.36
CA THR A 209 -11.04 -15.90 1.65
C THR A 209 -11.79 -14.74 0.97
N GLY A 210 -11.31 -13.49 1.15
CA GLY A 210 -11.91 -12.29 0.59
C GLY A 210 -13.04 -11.71 1.45
N ASN A 211 -13.28 -12.21 2.66
CA ASN A 211 -14.27 -11.65 3.59
C ASN A 211 -13.71 -10.42 4.29
N TRP A 212 -14.59 -9.49 4.60
CA TRP A 212 -14.26 -8.26 5.29
C TRP A 212 -14.66 -8.34 6.76
N LEU A 213 -13.75 -7.92 7.64
CA LEU A 213 -14.09 -7.67 9.03
C LEU A 213 -14.99 -6.43 9.14
N PRO A 214 -15.72 -6.25 10.28
CA PRO A 214 -16.38 -4.98 10.57
C PRO A 214 -15.40 -3.81 10.39
N GLN A 215 -15.82 -2.82 9.60
CA GLN A 215 -14.98 -1.71 9.15
C GLN A 215 -14.97 -0.61 10.21
N CYS A 216 -13.80 -0.21 10.70
CA CYS A 216 -13.70 0.96 11.57
C CYS A 216 -13.68 2.24 10.72
N THR A 217 -14.60 3.15 11.02
CA THR A 217 -14.74 4.43 10.31
C THR A 217 -14.73 5.59 11.29
N VAL A 218 -13.89 6.59 11.05
CA VAL A 218 -13.72 7.77 11.90
C VAL A 218 -13.98 9.04 11.09
N ARG A 219 -14.84 9.93 11.62
CA ARG A 219 -15.09 11.24 11.01
C ARG A 219 -14.09 12.26 11.52
N VAL A 220 -13.45 12.97 10.61
CA VAL A 220 -12.41 13.97 10.88
C VAL A 220 -12.63 15.21 10.02
N ARG A 221 -11.85 16.26 10.25
CA ARG A 221 -11.83 17.46 9.42
C ARG A 221 -10.47 17.67 8.81
N PHE A 222 -10.40 17.80 7.49
CA PHE A 222 -9.19 18.27 6.81
C PHE A 222 -9.20 19.79 6.84
N GLY A 223 -8.15 20.36 7.43
CA GLY A 223 -7.94 21.81 7.52
C GLY A 223 -7.00 22.32 6.42
N GLU A 224 -6.93 23.65 6.31
CA GLU A 224 -5.95 24.35 5.48
C GLU A 224 -4.54 24.25 6.09
#